data_d2b9f4bf7ed24c754f4a6abc59f00a78
#
_entry.id   d2b9f4bf7ed24c754f4a6abc59f00a78
#
_cell.length_a   1.000
_cell.length_b   1.000
_cell.length_c   1.000
_cell.angle_alpha   90.00
_cell.angle_beta   90.00
_cell.angle_gamma   90.00
#
_symmetry.space_group_name_H-M   'P 1'
#
loop_
_entity.id
_entity.type
_entity.pdbx_description
1 polymer ?
#
loop_
_entity_poly.entity_id
_entity_poly.type
_entity_poly.pdbx_seq_one_letter_code
_entity_poly.pdbx_strand_id
1 'polypeptide(L)'
;FDETRVAQVAPKFGGFVERLYVDFTGRAVRRGEPLLEIYSPELVAAQQELLVAARLQQTVGESSVPGVPAPSTDLVAAARQRLRLWDVPEAQIREVLRTGRVRRTVTLFSPASGVVVEKPVVRGQAVQAGQTLYTIADLSRVWVEAELREADAGTVREGSPATVEFAAFPGQPLAGVVSYLQPTLQAEARTLRARIVLSNPEGRLRPGMYATVRLTAPARTALTVPASALVRTGERTLVFVDLGGGRIAAQEVEAGRVTGEFAEVLSGVEPGQRVVTSAQFLLDSESNLGETMRSMIGTTGSADMGGMEGMEDRGADMKGMPMPPERR
;
A
#
# COMPACT_ATOMS: atom_id res chain seq x y z
N PHE A 1 -0.53 3.54 -9.95
CA PHE A 1 -1.81 3.88 -10.61
C PHE A 1 -3.00 3.38 -9.81
N ASP A 2 -4.19 3.91 -10.12
CA ASP A 2 -5.44 3.45 -9.51
C ASP A 2 -5.83 2.08 -10.11
N GLU A 3 -5.72 1.02 -9.31
CA GLU A 3 -6.02 -0.36 -9.75
C GLU A 3 -7.47 -0.57 -10.17
N THR A 4 -8.39 0.25 -9.67
CA THR A 4 -9.81 0.19 -10.07
C THR A 4 -10.06 0.75 -11.47
N ARG A 5 -9.06 1.41 -12.06
CA ARG A 5 -9.11 2.05 -13.37
C ARG A 5 -8.13 1.43 -14.36
N VAL A 6 -7.87 0.16 -14.20
CA VAL A 6 -7.03 -0.64 -15.10
C VAL A 6 -7.91 -1.50 -15.98
N ALA A 7 -7.67 -1.48 -17.26
CA ALA A 7 -8.30 -2.36 -18.24
C ALA A 7 -7.26 -3.27 -18.88
N GLN A 8 -7.49 -4.57 -18.80
CA GLN A 8 -6.69 -5.56 -19.50
C GLN A 8 -7.34 -5.91 -20.83
N VAL A 9 -6.52 -6.02 -21.86
CA VAL A 9 -6.94 -6.45 -23.19
C VAL A 9 -6.41 -7.85 -23.43
N ALA A 10 -7.32 -8.82 -23.44
CA ALA A 10 -7.02 -10.23 -23.69
C ALA A 10 -8.01 -10.76 -24.73
N PRO A 11 -7.56 -11.48 -25.77
CA PRO A 11 -8.46 -12.09 -26.75
C PRO A 11 -9.19 -13.27 -26.09
N LYS A 12 -10.41 -13.55 -26.56
CA LYS A 12 -11.19 -14.75 -26.16
C LYS A 12 -10.96 -15.94 -27.10
N PHE A 13 -10.00 -15.81 -28.00
CA PHE A 13 -9.67 -16.81 -29.03
C PHE A 13 -8.16 -16.87 -29.23
N GLY A 14 -7.66 -17.98 -29.77
CA GLY A 14 -6.25 -18.12 -30.13
C GLY A 14 -5.93 -17.60 -31.52
N GLY A 15 -4.67 -17.24 -31.79
CA GLY A 15 -4.24 -16.79 -33.10
C GLY A 15 -2.82 -16.24 -33.15
N PHE A 16 -2.54 -15.45 -34.19
CA PHE A 16 -1.23 -14.84 -34.42
C PHE A 16 -1.39 -13.35 -34.65
N VAL A 17 -0.54 -12.56 -34.04
CA VAL A 17 -0.54 -11.09 -34.17
C VAL A 17 0.02 -10.70 -35.53
N GLU A 18 -0.80 -10.17 -36.43
CA GLU A 18 -0.36 -9.72 -37.76
C GLU A 18 0.10 -8.26 -37.75
N ARG A 19 -0.61 -7.40 -37.00
CA ARG A 19 -0.30 -5.97 -36.97
C ARG A 19 -0.47 -5.41 -35.58
N LEU A 20 0.43 -4.51 -35.17
CA LEU A 20 0.32 -3.67 -33.99
C LEU A 20 0.07 -2.22 -34.45
N TYR A 21 -1.00 -1.60 -33.96
CA TYR A 21 -1.26 -0.17 -34.11
C TYR A 21 -0.66 0.63 -32.96
N VAL A 22 -0.59 -0.03 -31.79
CA VAL A 22 0.05 0.47 -30.58
C VAL A 22 1.22 -0.47 -30.25
N ASP A 23 2.43 -0.03 -30.51
CA ASP A 23 3.63 -0.87 -30.48
C ASP A 23 4.61 -0.54 -29.34
N PHE A 24 4.30 0.47 -28.51
CA PHE A 24 5.12 0.86 -27.36
C PHE A 24 4.28 1.21 -26.12
N THR A 25 4.90 1.07 -24.95
CA THR A 25 4.36 1.48 -23.66
C THR A 25 4.46 2.99 -23.47
N GLY A 26 3.56 3.58 -22.66
CA GLY A 26 3.50 5.04 -22.46
C GLY A 26 2.65 5.78 -23.47
N ARG A 27 2.14 5.10 -24.53
CA ARG A 27 1.23 5.70 -25.50
C ARG A 27 -0.15 5.89 -24.89
N ALA A 28 -0.70 7.10 -25.05
CA ALA A 28 -2.10 7.37 -24.72
C ALA A 28 -3.02 6.77 -25.79
N VAL A 29 -4.09 6.12 -25.36
CA VAL A 29 -5.11 5.52 -26.22
C VAL A 29 -6.51 5.94 -25.77
N ARG A 30 -7.44 5.99 -26.71
CA ARG A 30 -8.85 6.27 -26.44
C ARG A 30 -9.68 5.00 -26.50
N ARG A 31 -10.78 4.97 -25.78
CA ARG A 31 -11.76 3.90 -25.89
C ARG A 31 -12.21 3.74 -27.36
N GLY A 32 -12.17 2.51 -27.87
CA GLY A 32 -12.48 2.20 -29.26
C GLY A 32 -11.34 2.44 -30.25
N GLU A 33 -10.15 2.85 -29.81
CA GLU A 33 -8.97 2.95 -30.66
C GLU A 33 -8.43 1.55 -31.00
N PRO A 34 -8.04 1.27 -32.27
CA PRO A 34 -7.49 -0.02 -32.65
C PRO A 34 -6.11 -0.21 -32.00
N LEU A 35 -5.91 -1.38 -31.38
CA LEU A 35 -4.65 -1.75 -30.71
C LEU A 35 -3.81 -2.69 -31.58
N LEU A 36 -4.41 -3.76 -32.08
CA LEU A 36 -3.74 -4.75 -32.90
C LEU A 36 -4.73 -5.55 -33.76
N GLU A 37 -4.20 -6.29 -34.74
CA GLU A 37 -4.93 -7.28 -35.51
C GLU A 37 -4.41 -8.69 -35.24
N ILE A 38 -5.35 -9.62 -35.05
CA ILE A 38 -5.06 -11.04 -34.86
C ILE A 38 -5.63 -11.83 -36.04
N TYR A 39 -4.81 -12.68 -36.62
CA TYR A 39 -5.25 -13.78 -37.45
C TYR A 39 -5.62 -14.99 -36.60
N SER A 40 -6.83 -15.51 -36.77
CA SER A 40 -7.27 -16.71 -36.06
C SER A 40 -7.94 -17.68 -37.05
N PRO A 41 -7.41 -18.91 -37.16
CA PRO A 41 -8.07 -19.95 -37.97
C PRO A 41 -9.47 -20.25 -37.48
N GLU A 42 -9.70 -20.26 -36.17
CA GLU A 42 -11.00 -20.49 -35.53
C GLU A 42 -12.02 -19.44 -35.90
N LEU A 43 -11.63 -18.16 -35.92
CA LEU A 43 -12.49 -17.06 -36.35
C LEU A 43 -12.81 -17.12 -37.85
N VAL A 44 -11.87 -17.55 -38.69
CA VAL A 44 -12.09 -17.78 -40.09
C VAL A 44 -13.14 -18.88 -40.28
N ALA A 45 -12.99 -20.01 -39.60
CA ALA A 45 -13.95 -21.12 -39.65
C ALA A 45 -15.36 -20.70 -39.18
N ALA A 46 -15.45 -19.97 -38.07
CA ALA A 46 -16.74 -19.48 -37.57
C ALA A 46 -17.42 -18.48 -38.50
N GLN A 47 -16.67 -17.64 -39.20
CA GLN A 47 -17.23 -16.77 -40.23
C GLN A 47 -17.70 -17.55 -41.46
N GLN A 48 -16.97 -18.62 -41.86
CA GLN A 48 -17.43 -19.53 -42.91
C GLN A 48 -18.74 -20.23 -42.55
N GLU A 49 -18.85 -20.73 -41.32
CA GLU A 49 -20.09 -21.32 -40.81
C GLU A 49 -21.26 -20.30 -40.87
N LEU A 50 -21.02 -19.05 -40.43
CA LEU A 50 -22.02 -17.98 -40.55
C LEU A 50 -22.49 -17.76 -41.95
N LEU A 51 -21.55 -17.70 -42.94
CA LEU A 51 -21.89 -17.50 -44.33
C LEU A 51 -22.64 -18.71 -44.95
N VAL A 52 -22.28 -19.94 -44.57
CA VAL A 52 -22.99 -21.15 -44.99
C VAL A 52 -24.43 -21.13 -44.43
N ALA A 53 -24.61 -20.82 -43.13
CA ALA A 53 -25.91 -20.70 -42.51
C ALA A 53 -26.76 -19.63 -43.18
N ALA A 54 -26.19 -18.45 -43.53
CA ALA A 54 -26.87 -17.37 -44.18
C ALA A 54 -27.31 -17.77 -45.62
N ARG A 55 -26.50 -18.48 -46.37
CA ARG A 55 -26.85 -19.00 -47.70
C ARG A 55 -27.98 -20.04 -47.61
N LEU A 56 -27.89 -20.96 -46.61
CA LEU A 56 -28.93 -21.96 -46.42
C LEU A 56 -30.29 -21.29 -46.10
N GLN A 57 -30.27 -20.25 -45.29
CA GLN A 57 -31.49 -19.47 -44.98
C GLN A 57 -32.09 -18.85 -46.23
N GLN A 58 -31.26 -18.33 -47.14
CA GLN A 58 -31.75 -17.75 -48.42
C GLN A 58 -32.31 -18.83 -49.38
N THR A 59 -31.75 -20.05 -49.33
CA THR A 59 -32.14 -21.13 -50.27
C THR A 59 -33.40 -21.88 -49.78
N VAL A 60 -33.49 -22.15 -48.46
CA VAL A 60 -34.60 -22.95 -47.87
C VAL A 60 -35.84 -22.09 -47.62
N GLY A 61 -35.69 -20.76 -47.55
CA GLY A 61 -36.78 -19.83 -47.30
C GLY A 61 -37.29 -19.87 -45.87
N GLU A 62 -38.37 -19.15 -45.62
CA GLU A 62 -39.13 -19.19 -44.37
C GLU A 62 -39.89 -20.51 -44.23
N SER A 63 -40.04 -21.01 -43.01
CA SER A 63 -40.82 -22.21 -42.75
C SER A 63 -42.21 -22.08 -43.31
N SER A 64 -42.67 -23.05 -44.09
CA SER A 64 -44.04 -23.10 -44.64
C SER A 64 -45.11 -23.36 -43.58
N VAL A 65 -44.73 -23.56 -42.33
CA VAL A 65 -45.62 -23.79 -41.18
C VAL A 65 -45.70 -22.54 -40.32
N PRO A 66 -46.89 -21.88 -40.21
CA PRO A 66 -47.03 -20.70 -39.37
C PRO A 66 -46.74 -20.98 -37.92
N GLY A 67 -45.85 -20.15 -37.28
CA GLY A 67 -45.48 -20.27 -35.89
C GLY A 67 -44.30 -21.20 -35.58
N VAL A 68 -43.74 -21.89 -36.57
CA VAL A 68 -42.51 -22.71 -36.41
C VAL A 68 -41.34 -21.95 -37.02
N PRO A 69 -40.29 -21.55 -36.23
CA PRO A 69 -39.09 -20.92 -36.78
C PRO A 69 -38.43 -21.85 -37.78
N ALA A 70 -37.93 -21.31 -38.89
CA ALA A 70 -37.15 -22.10 -39.85
C ALA A 70 -35.83 -22.52 -39.16
N PRO A 71 -35.41 -23.79 -39.26
CA PRO A 71 -34.15 -24.28 -38.65
C PRO A 71 -32.92 -23.48 -39.08
N SER A 72 -32.95 -22.92 -40.28
CA SER A 72 -31.90 -22.05 -40.85
C SER A 72 -31.76 -20.70 -40.11
N THR A 73 -32.83 -20.15 -39.53
CA THR A 73 -32.78 -18.90 -38.76
C THR A 73 -32.03 -19.09 -37.46
N ASP A 74 -32.22 -20.22 -36.81
CA ASP A 74 -31.56 -20.56 -35.56
C ASP A 74 -30.05 -20.78 -35.80
N LEU A 75 -29.64 -21.35 -36.95
CA LEU A 75 -28.25 -21.56 -37.31
C LEU A 75 -27.51 -20.24 -37.51
N VAL A 76 -28.11 -19.27 -38.19
CA VAL A 76 -27.50 -17.94 -38.36
C VAL A 76 -27.40 -17.22 -37.04
N ALA A 77 -28.43 -17.28 -36.19
CA ALA A 77 -28.42 -16.69 -34.86
C ALA A 77 -27.33 -17.31 -33.97
N ALA A 78 -27.18 -18.63 -33.99
CA ALA A 78 -26.17 -19.36 -33.24
C ALA A 78 -24.73 -19.01 -33.69
N ALA A 79 -24.47 -19.01 -34.99
CA ALA A 79 -23.17 -18.65 -35.55
C ALA A 79 -22.79 -17.17 -35.21
N ARG A 80 -23.77 -16.27 -35.32
CA ARG A 80 -23.59 -14.85 -34.95
C ARG A 80 -23.33 -14.71 -33.44
N GLN A 81 -24.04 -15.44 -32.61
CA GLN A 81 -23.84 -15.43 -31.17
C GLN A 81 -22.44 -15.93 -30.78
N ARG A 82 -21.91 -16.97 -31.42
CA ARG A 82 -20.53 -17.44 -31.22
C ARG A 82 -19.51 -16.34 -31.49
N LEU A 83 -19.62 -15.62 -32.60
CA LEU A 83 -18.70 -14.50 -32.92
C LEU A 83 -18.82 -13.36 -31.92
N ARG A 84 -20.02 -13.06 -31.41
CA ARG A 84 -20.21 -12.06 -30.34
C ARG A 84 -19.57 -12.47 -29.03
N LEU A 85 -19.64 -13.76 -28.67
CA LEU A 85 -18.97 -14.28 -27.45
C LEU A 85 -17.45 -14.13 -27.53
N TRP A 86 -16.89 -14.06 -28.73
CA TRP A 86 -15.47 -13.75 -28.96
C TRP A 86 -15.18 -12.26 -29.13
N ASP A 87 -16.11 -11.39 -28.76
CA ASP A 87 -16.02 -9.92 -28.86
C ASP A 87 -15.74 -9.41 -30.29
N VAL A 88 -16.13 -10.18 -31.31
CA VAL A 88 -16.07 -9.68 -32.70
C VAL A 88 -17.08 -8.55 -32.83
N PRO A 89 -16.65 -7.34 -33.26
CA PRO A 89 -17.55 -6.20 -33.38
C PRO A 89 -18.70 -6.49 -34.35
N GLU A 90 -19.90 -6.09 -33.96
CA GLU A 90 -21.12 -6.31 -34.77
C GLU A 90 -21.00 -5.70 -36.16
N ALA A 91 -20.24 -4.58 -36.32
CA ALA A 91 -19.95 -3.97 -37.61
C ALA A 91 -19.16 -4.93 -38.52
N GLN A 92 -18.21 -5.69 -37.97
CA GLN A 92 -17.45 -6.68 -38.73
C GLN A 92 -18.31 -7.89 -39.10
N ILE A 93 -19.18 -8.37 -38.20
CA ILE A 93 -20.12 -9.46 -38.47
C ILE A 93 -21.08 -9.06 -39.62
N ARG A 94 -21.64 -7.86 -39.55
CA ARG A 94 -22.53 -7.34 -40.62
C ARG A 94 -21.80 -7.18 -41.96
N GLU A 95 -20.54 -6.75 -41.95
CA GLU A 95 -19.72 -6.62 -43.15
C GLU A 95 -19.48 -7.98 -43.80
N VAL A 96 -19.15 -9.01 -43.03
CA VAL A 96 -18.98 -10.40 -43.54
C VAL A 96 -20.28 -10.88 -44.19
N LEU A 97 -21.43 -10.70 -43.56
CA LEU A 97 -22.73 -11.07 -44.14
C LEU A 97 -23.06 -10.28 -45.41
N ARG A 98 -22.78 -8.98 -45.44
CA ARG A 98 -23.05 -8.10 -46.60
C ARG A 98 -22.15 -8.41 -47.77
N THR A 99 -20.85 -8.68 -47.55
CA THR A 99 -19.87 -8.89 -48.61
C THR A 99 -19.74 -10.35 -49.05
N GLY A 100 -20.21 -11.29 -48.21
CA GLY A 100 -20.03 -12.73 -48.41
C GLY A 100 -18.57 -13.15 -48.34
N ARG A 101 -17.67 -12.30 -47.82
CA ARG A 101 -16.24 -12.56 -47.74
C ARG A 101 -15.78 -12.67 -46.28
N VAL A 102 -15.03 -13.71 -46.00
CA VAL A 102 -14.40 -13.91 -44.70
C VAL A 102 -13.27 -12.91 -44.51
N ARG A 103 -13.20 -12.30 -43.34
CA ARG A 103 -12.06 -11.49 -42.92
C ARG A 103 -11.02 -12.39 -42.25
N ARG A 104 -9.79 -12.29 -42.75
CA ARG A 104 -8.68 -13.09 -42.22
C ARG A 104 -8.28 -12.66 -40.80
N THR A 105 -8.35 -11.34 -40.55
CA THR A 105 -7.94 -10.73 -39.27
C THR A 105 -9.11 -10.08 -38.56
N VAL A 106 -9.03 -10.05 -37.25
CA VAL A 106 -9.93 -9.30 -36.38
C VAL A 106 -9.13 -8.26 -35.63
N THR A 107 -9.65 -7.03 -35.61
CA THR A 107 -9.05 -5.92 -34.86
C THR A 107 -9.55 -5.92 -33.44
N LEU A 108 -8.63 -5.92 -32.48
CA LEU A 108 -8.93 -5.65 -31.07
C LEU A 108 -8.82 -4.16 -30.79
N PHE A 109 -9.82 -3.65 -30.08
CA PHE A 109 -9.94 -2.24 -29.74
C PHE A 109 -9.73 -2.03 -28.24
N SER A 110 -9.31 -0.82 -27.88
CA SER A 110 -9.19 -0.43 -26.47
C SER A 110 -10.55 -0.37 -25.79
N PRO A 111 -10.75 -1.07 -24.65
CA PRO A 111 -12.00 -1.01 -23.88
C PRO A 111 -12.14 0.29 -23.08
N ALA A 112 -11.02 1.00 -22.84
CA ALA A 112 -10.96 2.20 -22.00
C ALA A 112 -10.04 3.25 -22.62
N SER A 113 -10.17 4.50 -22.19
CA SER A 113 -9.19 5.55 -22.45
C SER A 113 -8.16 5.56 -21.34
N GLY A 114 -6.88 5.74 -21.67
CA GLY A 114 -5.78 5.74 -20.70
C GLY A 114 -4.43 5.67 -21.37
N VAL A 115 -3.43 5.26 -20.63
CA VAL A 115 -2.05 5.06 -21.08
C VAL A 115 -1.73 3.57 -21.03
N VAL A 116 -1.08 3.06 -22.07
CA VAL A 116 -0.58 1.69 -22.11
C VAL A 116 0.59 1.56 -21.13
N VAL A 117 0.37 0.87 -20.03
CA VAL A 117 1.40 0.66 -18.99
C VAL A 117 2.22 -0.60 -19.25
N GLU A 118 1.60 -1.61 -19.86
CA GLU A 118 2.28 -2.86 -20.22
C GLU A 118 1.83 -3.34 -21.60
N LYS A 119 2.78 -3.86 -22.38
CA LYS A 119 2.58 -4.45 -23.69
C LYS A 119 3.56 -5.62 -23.92
N PRO A 120 3.25 -6.81 -23.36
CA PRO A 120 4.10 -7.99 -23.56
C PRO A 120 4.04 -8.58 -24.97
N VAL A 121 3.06 -8.17 -25.78
CA VAL A 121 2.82 -8.72 -27.13
C VAL A 121 3.77 -8.12 -28.18
N VAL A 122 4.22 -8.97 -29.12
CA VAL A 122 5.01 -8.55 -30.27
C VAL A 122 4.38 -9.03 -31.59
N ARG A 123 4.70 -8.37 -32.69
CA ARG A 123 4.23 -8.77 -34.02
C ARG A 123 4.75 -10.16 -34.37
N GLY A 124 3.87 -11.00 -34.96
CA GLY A 124 4.17 -12.38 -35.33
C GLY A 124 4.04 -13.38 -34.19
N GLN A 125 3.80 -12.93 -32.94
CA GLN A 125 3.64 -13.81 -31.79
C GLN A 125 2.33 -14.60 -31.88
N ALA A 126 2.39 -15.87 -31.48
CA ALA A 126 1.21 -16.67 -31.20
C ALA A 126 0.62 -16.23 -29.86
N VAL A 127 -0.70 -16.06 -29.81
CA VAL A 127 -1.45 -15.66 -28.60
C VAL A 127 -2.56 -16.67 -28.32
N GLN A 128 -2.86 -16.84 -27.05
CA GLN A 128 -3.90 -17.74 -26.57
C GLN A 128 -5.09 -16.96 -25.99
N ALA A 129 -6.25 -17.60 -25.92
CA ALA A 129 -7.41 -17.05 -25.24
C ALA A 129 -7.07 -16.74 -23.77
N GLY A 130 -7.46 -15.54 -23.29
CA GLY A 130 -7.18 -15.08 -21.94
C GLY A 130 -5.78 -14.51 -21.69
N GLN A 131 -4.87 -14.58 -22.65
CA GLN A 131 -3.55 -13.97 -22.54
C GLN A 131 -3.64 -12.45 -22.57
N THR A 132 -3.13 -11.77 -21.55
CA THR A 132 -3.06 -10.30 -21.51
C THR A 132 -2.08 -9.79 -22.56
N LEU A 133 -2.56 -8.95 -23.48
CA LEU A 133 -1.78 -8.34 -24.55
C LEU A 133 -1.44 -6.88 -24.27
N TYR A 134 -2.34 -6.17 -23.60
CA TYR A 134 -2.14 -4.80 -23.13
C TYR A 134 -2.74 -4.61 -21.76
N THR A 135 -2.07 -3.81 -20.96
CA THR A 135 -2.61 -3.24 -19.72
C THR A 135 -2.71 -1.72 -19.93
N ILE A 136 -3.94 -1.19 -19.81
CA ILE A 136 -4.23 0.23 -20.02
C ILE A 136 -4.71 0.79 -18.70
N ALA A 137 -4.07 1.86 -18.20
CA ALA A 137 -4.42 2.51 -16.95
C ALA A 137 -4.84 3.96 -17.18
N ASP A 138 -5.89 4.39 -16.51
CA ASP A 138 -6.25 5.80 -16.44
C ASP A 138 -5.38 6.47 -15.37
N LEU A 139 -4.46 7.33 -15.82
CA LEU A 139 -3.52 8.05 -14.95
C LEU A 139 -4.04 9.42 -14.50
N SER A 140 -5.30 9.78 -14.76
CA SER A 140 -5.90 11.05 -14.30
C SER A 140 -5.98 11.15 -12.77
N ARG A 141 -5.96 10.00 -12.10
CA ARG A 141 -5.82 9.84 -10.66
C ARG A 141 -4.73 8.82 -10.38
N VAL A 142 -3.92 9.10 -9.38
CA VAL A 142 -2.86 8.19 -8.95
C VAL A 142 -2.96 7.94 -7.45
N TRP A 143 -2.49 6.79 -7.04
CA TRP A 143 -2.38 6.42 -5.64
C TRP A 143 -0.92 6.54 -5.21
N VAL A 144 -0.73 7.13 -4.03
CA VAL A 144 0.53 7.09 -3.31
C VAL A 144 0.34 6.14 -2.14
N GLU A 145 1.15 5.12 -2.05
CA GLU A 145 1.21 4.21 -0.92
C GLU A 145 2.28 4.72 0.04
N ALA A 146 1.84 5.16 1.21
CA ALA A 146 2.71 5.61 2.28
C ALA A 146 2.83 4.52 3.34
N GLU A 147 4.05 4.25 3.76
CA GLU A 147 4.33 3.33 4.87
C GLU A 147 4.36 4.11 6.19
N LEU A 148 3.44 3.79 7.08
CA LEU A 148 3.34 4.34 8.42
C LEU A 148 3.93 3.37 9.42
N ARG A 149 4.70 3.87 10.38
CA ARG A 149 5.17 3.06 11.51
C ARG A 149 3.99 2.72 12.42
N GLU A 150 4.04 1.57 13.06
CA GLU A 150 3.03 1.09 13.99
C GLU A 150 2.68 2.15 15.06
N ALA A 151 3.69 2.84 15.59
CA ALA A 151 3.50 3.91 16.59
C ALA A 151 2.65 5.09 16.10
N ASP A 152 2.64 5.33 14.79
CA ASP A 152 1.91 6.44 14.17
C ASP A 152 0.54 6.02 13.62
N ALA A 153 0.31 4.71 13.46
CA ALA A 153 -0.89 4.14 12.88
C ALA A 153 -2.18 4.56 13.61
N GLY A 154 -2.15 4.63 14.94
CA GLY A 154 -3.31 5.03 15.76
C GLY A 154 -3.74 6.50 15.60
N THR A 155 -2.93 7.34 14.94
CA THR A 155 -3.21 8.78 14.78
C THR A 155 -3.77 9.14 13.40
N VAL A 156 -3.62 8.24 12.42
CA VAL A 156 -4.08 8.43 11.05
C VAL A 156 -5.36 7.65 10.84
N ARG A 157 -6.34 8.27 10.18
CA ARG A 157 -7.63 7.65 9.83
C ARG A 157 -7.93 7.90 8.36
N GLU A 158 -8.85 7.13 7.79
CA GLU A 158 -9.43 7.47 6.50
C GLU A 158 -10.02 8.88 6.56
N GLY A 159 -9.80 9.67 5.53
CA GLY A 159 -10.15 11.10 5.49
C GLY A 159 -9.07 12.04 6.05
N SER A 160 -7.98 11.53 6.67
CA SER A 160 -6.89 12.37 7.15
C SER A 160 -6.23 13.12 5.99
N PRO A 161 -5.99 14.44 6.15
CA PRO A 161 -5.29 15.23 5.13
C PRO A 161 -3.83 14.81 5.04
N ALA A 162 -3.33 14.74 3.81
CA ALA A 162 -1.97 14.40 3.49
C ALA A 162 -1.35 15.47 2.59
N THR A 163 -0.09 15.78 2.83
CA THR A 163 0.72 16.59 1.92
C THR A 163 1.79 15.69 1.31
N VAL A 164 1.80 15.61 -0.01
CA VAL A 164 2.69 14.73 -0.76
C VAL A 164 3.67 15.56 -1.57
N GLU A 165 4.95 15.36 -1.35
CA GLU A 165 6.03 16.02 -2.07
C GLU A 165 6.84 14.98 -2.86
N PHE A 166 6.90 15.16 -4.17
CA PHE A 166 7.64 14.27 -5.06
C PHE A 166 9.07 14.77 -5.25
N ALA A 167 10.03 13.86 -5.19
CA ALA A 167 11.44 14.19 -5.45
C ALA A 167 11.66 14.78 -6.85
N ALA A 168 10.81 14.41 -7.82
CA ALA A 168 10.84 14.96 -9.18
C ALA A 168 10.35 16.41 -9.28
N PHE A 169 9.61 16.91 -8.28
CA PHE A 169 9.02 18.27 -8.26
C PHE A 169 9.22 18.93 -6.89
N PRO A 170 10.48 19.25 -6.52
CA PRO A 170 10.77 19.82 -5.22
C PRO A 170 10.09 21.18 -5.04
N GLY A 171 9.58 21.45 -3.83
CA GLY A 171 8.88 22.68 -3.52
C GLY A 171 7.47 22.82 -4.09
N GLN A 172 6.90 21.75 -4.65
CA GLN A 172 5.53 21.68 -5.16
C GLN A 172 4.73 20.61 -4.41
N PRO A 173 4.37 20.84 -3.15
CA PRO A 173 3.58 19.89 -2.39
C PRO A 173 2.18 19.78 -2.97
N LEU A 174 1.69 18.55 -3.10
CA LEU A 174 0.34 18.24 -3.54
C LEU A 174 -0.51 17.84 -2.33
N ALA A 175 -1.71 18.40 -2.27
CA ALA A 175 -2.69 18.01 -1.26
C ALA A 175 -3.37 16.69 -1.67
N GLY A 176 -3.47 15.77 -0.73
CA GLY A 176 -4.15 14.50 -0.87
C GLY A 176 -4.96 14.16 0.37
N VAL A 177 -5.69 13.07 0.29
CA VAL A 177 -6.48 12.54 1.41
C VAL A 177 -6.22 11.05 1.53
N VAL A 178 -6.06 10.56 2.75
CA VAL A 178 -5.98 9.12 3.03
C VAL A 178 -7.33 8.51 2.69
N SER A 179 -7.36 7.70 1.65
CA SER A 179 -8.58 7.05 1.17
C SER A 179 -8.78 5.66 1.77
N TYR A 180 -7.71 5.04 2.22
CA TYR A 180 -7.74 3.69 2.76
C TYR A 180 -6.51 3.43 3.63
N LEU A 181 -6.74 2.71 4.74
CA LEU A 181 -5.70 2.18 5.60
C LEU A 181 -5.76 0.65 5.53
N GLN A 182 -4.65 0.03 5.17
CA GLN A 182 -4.60 -1.43 5.10
C GLN A 182 -4.75 -2.00 6.52
N PRO A 183 -5.68 -2.95 6.76
CA PRO A 183 -5.94 -3.46 8.11
C PRO A 183 -4.85 -4.41 8.64
N THR A 184 -3.90 -4.80 7.78
CA THR A 184 -2.81 -5.72 8.12
C THR A 184 -1.48 -5.00 8.14
N LEU A 185 -0.70 -5.21 9.22
CA LEU A 185 0.68 -4.78 9.31
C LEU A 185 1.57 -5.67 8.43
N GLN A 186 2.52 -5.07 7.76
CA GLN A 186 3.61 -5.81 7.12
C GLN A 186 4.57 -6.29 8.20
N ALA A 187 4.63 -7.61 8.41
CA ALA A 187 5.37 -8.22 9.52
C ALA A 187 6.87 -7.91 9.49
N GLU A 188 7.48 -7.85 8.31
CA GLU A 188 8.92 -7.61 8.14
C GLU A 188 9.30 -6.16 8.49
N ALA A 189 8.51 -5.18 8.02
CA ALA A 189 8.79 -3.75 8.19
C ALA A 189 8.10 -3.15 9.41
N ARG A 190 7.12 -3.83 10.01
CA ARG A 190 6.22 -3.31 11.06
C ARG A 190 5.56 -2.00 10.66
N THR A 191 5.14 -1.92 9.40
CA THR A 191 4.50 -0.74 8.83
C THR A 191 3.07 -1.04 8.42
N LEU A 192 2.22 -0.02 8.49
CA LEU A 192 0.88 0.00 7.96
C LEU A 192 0.89 0.77 6.64
N ARG A 193 0.24 0.28 5.61
CA ARG A 193 0.10 1.03 4.36
C ARG A 193 -1.12 1.93 4.38
N ALA A 194 -0.89 3.21 4.11
CA ALA A 194 -1.92 4.20 3.86
C ALA A 194 -1.94 4.55 2.37
N ARG A 195 -3.13 4.53 1.79
CA ARG A 195 -3.34 4.91 0.39
C ARG A 195 -3.85 6.35 0.34
N ILE A 196 -3.12 7.19 -0.37
CA ILE A 196 -3.46 8.59 -0.61
C ILE A 196 -3.83 8.75 -2.08
N VAL A 197 -4.99 9.32 -2.36
CA VAL A 197 -5.45 9.63 -3.72
C VAL A 197 -5.02 11.02 -4.11
N LEU A 198 -4.36 11.15 -5.26
CA LEU A 198 -3.96 12.42 -5.86
C LEU A 198 -4.61 12.59 -7.23
N SER A 199 -5.02 13.81 -7.53
CA SER A 199 -5.46 14.22 -8.86
C SER A 199 -4.24 14.46 -9.76
N ASN A 200 -4.27 13.95 -10.99
CA ASN A 200 -3.18 14.05 -11.96
C ASN A 200 -3.71 14.44 -13.35
N PRO A 201 -4.39 15.59 -13.50
CA PRO A 201 -5.03 15.97 -14.76
C PRO A 201 -4.00 16.21 -15.89
N GLU A 202 -2.81 16.66 -15.55
CA GLU A 202 -1.74 16.93 -16.52
C GLU A 202 -0.88 15.69 -16.85
N GLY A 203 -1.12 14.54 -16.19
CA GLY A 203 -0.35 13.32 -16.41
C GLY A 203 1.12 13.42 -15.97
N ARG A 204 1.48 14.38 -15.11
CA ARG A 204 2.85 14.61 -14.63
C ARG A 204 3.33 13.51 -13.68
N LEU A 205 2.40 13.00 -12.87
CA LEU A 205 2.69 11.92 -11.94
C LEU A 205 2.67 10.58 -12.68
N ARG A 206 3.75 9.84 -12.55
CA ARG A 206 3.93 8.54 -13.23
C ARG A 206 4.08 7.43 -12.19
N PRO A 207 3.59 6.22 -12.48
CA PRO A 207 3.86 5.05 -11.65
C PRO A 207 5.37 4.87 -11.43
N GLY A 208 5.75 4.44 -10.22
CA GLY A 208 7.15 4.27 -9.83
C GLY A 208 7.86 5.54 -9.32
N MET A 209 7.18 6.69 -9.26
CA MET A 209 7.75 7.88 -8.62
C MET A 209 7.74 7.76 -7.10
N TYR A 210 8.83 8.21 -6.47
CA TYR A 210 8.94 8.30 -5.01
C TYR A 210 8.46 9.65 -4.51
N ALA A 211 7.80 9.64 -3.35
CA ALA A 211 7.29 10.83 -2.70
C ALA A 211 7.48 10.76 -1.18
N THR A 212 7.65 11.89 -0.57
CA THR A 212 7.58 12.06 0.88
C THR A 212 6.15 12.48 1.25
N VAL A 213 5.54 11.75 2.17
CA VAL A 213 4.18 12.03 2.64
C VAL A 213 4.25 12.59 4.05
N ARG A 214 3.65 13.75 4.26
CA ARG A 214 3.39 14.32 5.58
C ARG A 214 1.91 14.19 5.88
N LEU A 215 1.59 13.42 6.90
CA LEU A 215 0.22 13.23 7.38
C LEU A 215 -0.02 14.18 8.54
N THR A 216 -1.12 14.89 8.50
CA THR A 216 -1.53 15.78 9.59
C THR A 216 -2.50 15.03 10.48
N ALA A 217 -2.08 14.76 11.72
CA ALA A 217 -2.99 14.23 12.71
C ALA A 217 -4.01 15.32 13.12
N PRO A 218 -5.25 14.95 13.46
CA PRO A 218 -6.21 15.90 13.98
C PRO A 218 -5.65 16.57 15.24
N ALA A 219 -5.77 17.89 15.31
CA ALA A 219 -5.37 18.65 16.48
C ALA A 219 -6.20 18.19 17.67
N ARG A 220 -5.54 17.89 18.78
CA ARG A 220 -6.18 17.59 20.06
C ARG A 220 -5.60 18.50 21.13
N THR A 221 -6.43 18.92 22.07
CA THR A 221 -5.95 19.63 23.25
C THR A 221 -5.31 18.61 24.18
N ALA A 222 -4.06 18.83 24.54
CA ALA A 222 -3.31 17.99 25.46
C ALA A 222 -2.60 18.88 26.47
N LEU A 223 -2.43 18.39 27.71
CA LEU A 223 -1.58 19.02 28.68
C LEU A 223 -0.12 18.77 28.29
N THR A 224 0.65 19.82 28.14
CA THR A 224 2.04 19.71 27.73
C THR A 224 2.98 20.43 28.68
N VAL A 225 4.19 19.89 28.81
CA VAL A 225 5.30 20.55 29.49
C VAL A 225 6.48 20.67 28.52
N PRO A 226 7.40 21.61 28.71
CA PRO A 226 8.65 21.61 27.94
C PRO A 226 9.36 20.26 28.09
N ALA A 227 9.87 19.71 27.01
CA ALA A 227 10.54 18.39 27.02
C ALA A 227 11.76 18.39 27.98
N SER A 228 12.40 19.56 28.15
CA SER A 228 13.49 19.76 29.12
C SER A 228 13.08 19.69 30.58
N ALA A 229 11.77 19.76 30.89
CA ALA A 229 11.24 19.58 32.24
C ALA A 229 11.07 18.11 32.63
N LEU A 230 11.08 17.18 31.66
CA LEU A 230 10.97 15.74 31.92
C LEU A 230 12.32 15.17 32.30
N VAL A 231 12.37 14.55 33.45
CA VAL A 231 13.53 13.84 33.96
C VAL A 231 13.21 12.35 34.00
N ARG A 232 13.95 11.56 33.25
CA ARG A 232 13.81 10.10 33.20
C ARG A 232 14.85 9.44 34.09
N THR A 233 14.40 8.77 35.13
CA THR A 233 15.25 8.03 36.06
C THR A 233 14.93 6.55 35.93
N GLY A 234 15.63 5.86 35.00
CA GLY A 234 15.43 4.43 34.80
C GLY A 234 13.98 4.10 34.41
N GLU A 235 13.18 3.62 35.38
CA GLU A 235 11.80 3.17 35.17
C GLU A 235 10.74 4.28 35.30
N ARG A 236 11.11 5.46 35.85
CA ARG A 236 10.16 6.53 36.18
C ARG A 236 10.44 7.80 35.40
N THR A 237 9.38 8.51 35.06
CA THR A 237 9.45 9.86 34.51
C THR A 237 8.95 10.84 35.55
N LEU A 238 9.77 11.84 35.87
CA LEU A 238 9.48 12.84 36.89
C LEU A 238 9.43 14.24 36.27
N VAL A 239 8.62 15.10 36.89
CA VAL A 239 8.61 16.55 36.66
C VAL A 239 8.78 17.22 38.01
N PHE A 240 9.57 18.28 38.05
CA PHE A 240 9.74 19.07 39.26
C PHE A 240 8.77 20.27 39.23
N VAL A 241 7.85 20.28 40.18
CA VAL A 241 6.81 21.31 40.28
C VAL A 241 7.25 22.33 41.35
N ASP A 242 7.17 23.63 40.98
CA ASP A 242 7.41 24.74 41.91
C ASP A 242 6.15 24.97 42.76
N LEU A 243 6.27 24.72 44.07
CA LEU A 243 5.22 24.93 45.06
C LEU A 243 5.22 26.37 45.63
N GLY A 244 6.11 27.21 45.14
CA GLY A 244 6.32 28.58 45.62
C GLY A 244 7.18 28.63 46.91
N GLY A 245 7.71 29.84 47.19
CA GLY A 245 8.59 30.03 48.34
C GLY A 245 9.92 29.30 48.26
N GLY A 246 10.40 28.94 47.07
CA GLY A 246 11.66 28.22 46.87
C GLY A 246 11.53 26.69 47.10
N ARG A 247 10.33 26.17 47.27
CA ARG A 247 10.08 24.73 47.47
C ARG A 247 9.75 24.06 46.14
N ILE A 248 10.44 22.98 45.84
CA ILE A 248 10.26 22.17 44.63
C ILE A 248 9.88 20.75 45.07
N ALA A 249 8.89 20.17 44.43
CA ALA A 249 8.49 18.78 44.66
C ALA A 249 8.69 17.97 43.36
N ALA A 250 9.28 16.81 43.49
CA ALA A 250 9.33 15.83 42.40
C ALA A 250 7.98 15.10 42.32
N GLN A 251 7.38 15.12 41.16
CA GLN A 251 6.08 14.49 40.90
C GLN A 251 6.24 13.48 39.77
N GLU A 252 5.82 12.26 40.00
CA GLU A 252 5.83 11.22 38.98
C GLU A 252 4.75 11.50 37.93
N VAL A 253 5.12 11.41 36.66
CA VAL A 253 4.22 11.71 35.56
C VAL A 253 4.24 10.59 34.52
N GLU A 254 3.10 10.39 33.92
CA GLU A 254 3.01 9.55 32.73
C GLU A 254 3.17 10.43 31.48
N ALA A 255 4.32 10.31 30.80
CA ALA A 255 4.61 11.07 29.62
C ALA A 255 4.02 10.40 28.39
N GLY A 256 3.31 11.19 27.57
CA GLY A 256 2.82 10.81 26.26
C GLY A 256 3.83 11.11 25.14
N ARG A 257 3.34 11.64 24.03
CA ARG A 257 4.18 12.00 22.88
C ARG A 257 5.04 13.23 23.15
N VAL A 258 6.27 13.16 22.64
CA VAL A 258 7.14 14.34 22.53
C VAL A 258 7.03 14.89 21.11
N THR A 259 6.64 16.15 20.99
CA THR A 259 6.48 16.83 19.70
C THR A 259 7.25 18.15 19.74
N GLY A 260 8.37 18.18 19.02
CA GLY A 260 9.27 19.37 19.05
C GLY A 260 9.83 19.59 20.45
N GLU A 261 9.62 20.79 20.99
CA GLU A 261 10.11 21.22 22.31
C GLU A 261 9.16 20.85 23.45
N PHE A 262 8.00 20.27 23.17
CA PHE A 262 6.98 19.94 24.17
C PHE A 262 6.76 18.45 24.30
N ALA A 263 6.53 18.00 25.50
CA ALA A 263 6.11 16.64 25.84
C ALA A 263 4.69 16.67 26.41
N GLU A 264 3.86 15.78 25.93
CA GLU A 264 2.53 15.55 26.46
C GLU A 264 2.62 14.86 27.83
N VAL A 265 1.77 15.27 28.75
CA VAL A 265 1.60 14.62 30.06
C VAL A 265 0.18 14.09 30.15
N LEU A 266 0.09 12.75 30.29
CA LEU A 266 -1.19 12.04 30.39
C LEU A 266 -1.77 12.09 31.79
N SER A 267 -0.89 12.02 32.82
CA SER A 267 -1.26 12.09 34.21
C SER A 267 -0.08 12.57 35.07
N GLY A 268 -0.37 13.08 36.27
CA GLY A 268 0.65 13.46 37.26
C GLY A 268 0.89 14.95 37.44
N VAL A 269 0.37 15.84 36.57
CA VAL A 269 0.39 17.32 36.76
C VAL A 269 -0.96 17.91 36.38
N GLU A 270 -1.27 19.06 36.97
CA GLU A 270 -2.50 19.80 36.71
C GLU A 270 -2.24 21.03 35.80
N PRO A 271 -3.23 21.46 34.99
CA PRO A 271 -3.12 22.67 34.20
C PRO A 271 -2.82 23.90 35.07
N GLY A 272 -1.81 24.70 34.69
CA GLY A 272 -1.42 25.92 35.39
C GLY A 272 -0.34 25.74 36.46
N GLN A 273 0.08 24.50 36.78
CA GLN A 273 1.24 24.28 37.63
C GLN A 273 2.53 24.76 36.95
N ARG A 274 3.42 25.34 37.76
CA ARG A 274 4.74 25.77 37.30
C ARG A 274 5.70 24.60 37.34
N VAL A 275 6.37 24.32 36.23
CA VAL A 275 7.36 23.24 36.15
C VAL A 275 8.76 23.81 35.94
N VAL A 276 9.77 23.16 36.50
CA VAL A 276 11.17 23.56 36.37
C VAL A 276 11.71 22.96 35.10
N THR A 277 12.21 23.80 34.19
CA THR A 277 12.67 23.39 32.85
C THR A 277 14.13 22.92 32.79
N SER A 278 14.90 23.08 33.87
CA SER A 278 16.33 22.72 33.95
C SER A 278 16.60 21.75 35.10
N ALA A 279 15.71 20.76 35.27
CA ALA A 279 15.72 19.88 36.42
C ALA A 279 16.84 18.82 36.42
N GLN A 280 17.48 18.58 35.29
CA GLN A 280 18.63 17.65 35.19
C GLN A 280 19.79 18.04 36.12
N PHE A 281 20.02 19.33 36.31
CA PHE A 281 21.06 19.83 37.22
C PHE A 281 20.75 19.56 38.71
N LEU A 282 19.47 19.46 39.08
CA LEU A 282 19.06 19.16 40.43
C LEU A 282 19.33 17.72 40.84
N LEU A 283 19.21 16.77 39.91
CA LEU A 283 19.53 15.36 40.13
C LEU A 283 21.02 15.13 40.32
N ASP A 284 21.88 15.77 39.55
CA ASP A 284 23.33 15.68 39.69
C ASP A 284 23.81 16.21 41.05
N SER A 285 23.17 17.28 41.55
CA SER A 285 23.51 17.83 42.88
C SER A 285 23.01 16.97 44.03
N GLU A 286 21.84 16.32 43.90
CA GLU A 286 21.27 15.46 44.93
C GLU A 286 21.98 14.09 45.00
N SER A 287 22.41 13.53 43.85
CA SER A 287 23.26 12.33 43.81
C SER A 287 24.61 12.56 44.47
N ASN A 288 25.24 13.71 44.24
CA ASN A 288 26.50 14.09 44.91
C ASN A 288 26.35 14.34 46.41
N LEU A 289 25.21 14.93 46.86
CA LEU A 289 24.93 15.10 48.28
C LEU A 289 24.66 13.75 48.99
N GLY A 290 23.93 12.83 48.31
CA GLY A 290 23.64 11.50 48.84
C GLY A 290 24.89 10.63 48.99
N GLU A 291 25.85 10.71 48.08
CA GLU A 291 27.16 10.05 48.20
C GLU A 291 28.03 10.68 49.27
N THR A 292 28.01 12.01 49.38
CA THR A 292 28.79 12.74 50.42
C THR A 292 28.22 12.46 51.82
N MET A 293 26.93 12.38 52.00
CA MET A 293 26.31 12.00 53.26
C MET A 293 26.59 10.53 53.63
N ARG A 294 26.55 9.58 52.68
CA ARG A 294 26.90 8.19 52.94
C ARG A 294 28.39 8.03 53.29
N SER A 295 29.25 8.78 52.69
CA SER A 295 30.70 8.77 53.03
C SER A 295 30.98 9.37 54.41
N MET A 296 30.18 10.35 54.88
CA MET A 296 30.32 10.92 56.25
C MET A 296 29.73 10.02 57.33
N ILE A 297 28.68 9.24 57.04
CA ILE A 297 28.10 8.30 58.00
C ILE A 297 28.93 7.01 58.09
N GLY A 298 29.70 6.67 57.09
CA GLY A 298 30.58 5.49 57.08
C GLY A 298 31.88 5.62 57.92
N THR A 299 32.18 6.80 58.49
CA THR A 299 33.48 7.05 59.18
C THR A 299 33.32 7.12 60.72
N THR A 300 32.17 6.94 61.31
CA THR A 300 31.96 6.93 62.74
C THR A 300 31.35 5.59 63.20
N GLY A 301 32.21 4.56 63.30
CA GLY A 301 31.75 3.28 63.88
C GLY A 301 32.70 2.13 63.63
N SER A 302 33.94 2.30 64.05
CA SER A 302 34.84 1.14 64.20
C SER A 302 35.81 1.39 65.34
N ALA A 303 35.38 1.16 66.56
CA ALA A 303 36.26 0.89 67.66
C ALA A 303 35.70 -0.30 68.46
N ASP A 304 36.51 -1.35 68.43
CA ASP A 304 36.77 -2.31 69.48
C ASP A 304 35.69 -3.38 69.83
N MET A 305 36.17 -4.58 69.75
CA MET A 305 36.17 -5.77 70.63
C MET A 305 36.17 -7.03 69.74
N GLY A 306 37.20 -7.84 69.63
CA GLY A 306 37.82 -8.70 70.55
C GLY A 306 37.23 -10.11 70.53
N GLY A 307 38.00 -11.08 70.00
CA GLY A 307 38.05 -12.39 70.61
C GLY A 307 37.40 -13.59 69.91
N MET A 308 38.23 -14.60 69.70
CA MET A 308 38.01 -16.07 69.70
C MET A 308 37.66 -16.74 68.34
N GLU A 309 38.67 -17.36 67.80
CA GLU A 309 39.08 -18.79 67.82
C GLU A 309 38.02 -19.80 67.36
N GLY A 310 38.36 -20.54 66.30
CA GLY A 310 38.20 -21.96 66.38
C GLY A 310 37.52 -22.65 65.20
N MET A 311 38.25 -23.53 64.57
CA MET A 311 37.88 -24.82 63.96
C MET A 311 37.49 -24.88 62.49
N GLU A 312 38.49 -25.33 61.73
CA GLU A 312 38.59 -26.65 61.05
C GLU A 312 37.50 -27.02 60.02
N ASP A 313 38.01 -27.05 58.78
CA ASP A 313 38.15 -28.24 57.94
C ASP A 313 36.92 -29.06 57.64
N ARG A 314 36.57 -29.11 56.36
CA ARG A 314 36.37 -30.34 55.58
C ARG A 314 36.00 -30.01 54.13
N GLY A 315 36.91 -30.50 53.28
CA GLY A 315 36.68 -30.56 51.85
C GLY A 315 35.61 -31.59 51.49
N ALA A 316 35.03 -31.41 50.35
CA ALA A 316 34.51 -32.47 49.52
C ALA A 316 34.39 -32.03 48.07
N ASP A 317 35.21 -32.67 47.26
CA ASP A 317 35.07 -32.92 45.83
C ASP A 317 33.62 -33.07 45.35
N MET A 318 33.31 -32.46 44.22
CA MET A 318 32.45 -33.11 43.24
C MET A 318 32.77 -32.67 41.84
N LYS A 319 33.43 -33.60 41.15
CA LYS A 319 33.52 -33.73 39.69
C LYS A 319 32.14 -33.90 39.06
N GLY A 320 31.95 -33.25 37.91
CA GLY A 320 31.23 -33.85 36.79
C GLY A 320 29.78 -33.51 36.63
N MET A 321 29.51 -32.63 35.65
CA MET A 321 28.31 -32.80 34.82
C MET A 321 28.51 -32.24 33.41
N PRO A 322 28.02 -32.96 32.38
CA PRO A 322 28.40 -32.75 30.98
C PRO A 322 27.55 -31.69 30.26
N MET A 323 28.14 -31.10 29.23
CA MET A 323 27.52 -30.23 28.25
C MET A 323 26.48 -30.99 27.39
N PRO A 324 25.36 -30.39 26.99
CA PRO A 324 24.53 -30.89 25.92
C PRO A 324 24.93 -30.35 24.56
N PRO A 325 24.62 -31.06 23.44
CA PRO A 325 25.20 -30.88 22.12
C PRO A 325 24.54 -29.80 21.27
N GLU A 326 25.35 -29.21 20.40
CA GLU A 326 24.95 -28.41 19.22
C GLU A 326 23.99 -29.18 18.33
N ARG A 327 22.97 -28.47 17.84
CA ARG A 327 22.23 -28.89 16.67
C ARG A 327 22.52 -27.93 15.51
N ARG A 328 22.84 -28.57 14.44
CA ARG A 328 23.03 -28.02 13.08
C ARG A 328 21.79 -27.27 12.58
#